data_b02004a72856571c255ddd514135bf7a
#
_entry.id   b02004a72856571c255ddd514135bf7a
#
_cell.length_a   1.000
_cell.length_b   1.000
_cell.length_c   1.000
_cell.angle_alpha   90.00
_cell.angle_beta   90.00
_cell.angle_gamma   90.00
#
_symmetry.space_group_name_H-M   'P 1'
#
loop_
_entity.id
_entity.type
_entity.pdbx_description
1 polymer ?
#
loop_
_entity_poly.entity_id
_entity_poly.type
_entity_poly.pdbx_seq_one_letter_code
_entity_poly.pdbx_strand_id
1 'polypeptide(L)'
;MTSHASPASPSRVRLDFLDVVRFAAMVFMVQGHTLDALVRADQLDVTAFPWNLWHALRGLTAPMFLLLSGAVGCLVLGRGADGRVPARRLLHRAGWGLKLLALGYLLVFPANRLADLRWLSPDVWRGFLQVGILQLNGLLLLVLTGLAALTRSDRAYAAWALGLGAALVLATPFVARVDCFACLPEALAAFLSPAHGSLFPLFPHGAYLLLGVGIGQALKGRSRDEALDRFLDICDFGGAAALGLSALLARGLPPIHDATGLGLAFTFSRLGFALLLMGLVARRAPAFAGAVAPLGRRSLAVYVGHLLLLYGLPWIHGVAQARYRSMSLAEGFATVALVGGLTFGGVAVMDLIQRRAAPLNALLRLSTAALLAWALVF
;
A
#
# COMPACT_ATOMS: atom_id res chain seq x y z
N MET A 1 -51.46 6.69 -16.64
CA MET A 1 -50.29 7.00 -15.79
C MET A 1 -49.28 5.87 -15.90
N THR A 2 -48.39 5.96 -16.85
CA THR A 2 -47.34 4.96 -17.08
C THR A 2 -46.16 5.29 -16.21
N SER A 3 -45.89 4.44 -15.20
CA SER A 3 -44.73 4.52 -14.31
C SER A 3 -43.46 4.27 -15.13
N HIS A 4 -42.69 5.31 -15.38
CA HIS A 4 -41.32 5.17 -15.87
C HIS A 4 -40.46 4.63 -14.75
N ALA A 5 -40.27 3.31 -14.70
CA ALA A 5 -39.22 2.69 -13.89
C ALA A 5 -37.87 3.18 -14.42
N SER A 6 -37.18 3.96 -13.59
CA SER A 6 -35.80 4.37 -13.87
C SER A 6 -34.93 3.13 -14.05
N PRO A 7 -34.10 3.01 -15.11
CA PRO A 7 -33.26 1.85 -15.30
C PRO A 7 -32.29 1.73 -14.13
N ALA A 8 -32.37 0.62 -13.42
CA ALA A 8 -31.42 0.29 -12.35
C ALA A 8 -29.99 0.38 -12.91
N SER A 9 -29.14 1.22 -12.30
CA SER A 9 -27.74 1.30 -12.69
C SER A 9 -27.12 -0.11 -12.60
N PRO A 10 -26.40 -0.59 -13.64
CA PRO A 10 -25.83 -1.91 -13.64
C PRO A 10 -24.97 -2.09 -12.38
N SER A 11 -25.29 -3.12 -11.59
CA SER A 11 -24.54 -3.48 -10.41
C SER A 11 -23.08 -3.72 -10.83
N ARG A 12 -22.15 -2.93 -10.30
CA ARG A 12 -20.72 -3.08 -10.63
C ARG A 12 -20.29 -4.49 -10.25
N VAL A 13 -19.83 -5.25 -11.24
CA VAL A 13 -19.28 -6.59 -11.03
C VAL A 13 -18.14 -6.50 -10.02
N ARG A 14 -18.25 -7.28 -8.97
CA ARG A 14 -17.24 -7.31 -7.92
C ARG A 14 -16.16 -8.33 -8.25
N LEU A 15 -14.91 -7.91 -8.20
CA LEU A 15 -13.75 -8.76 -8.52
C LEU A 15 -13.10 -9.24 -7.20
N ASP A 16 -13.73 -10.25 -6.57
CA ASP A 16 -13.30 -10.76 -5.25
C ASP A 16 -11.88 -11.34 -5.27
N PHE A 17 -11.37 -11.79 -6.43
CA PHE A 17 -9.99 -12.27 -6.54
C PHE A 17 -8.95 -11.17 -6.21
N LEU A 18 -9.24 -9.90 -6.50
CA LEU A 18 -8.37 -8.78 -6.08
C LEU A 18 -8.33 -8.63 -4.55
N ASP A 19 -9.46 -8.89 -3.89
CA ASP A 19 -9.55 -8.85 -2.44
C ASP A 19 -8.79 -10.04 -1.80
N VAL A 20 -8.81 -11.22 -2.45
CA VAL A 20 -8.02 -12.39 -2.03
C VAL A 20 -6.52 -12.14 -2.17
N VAL A 21 -6.07 -11.57 -3.31
CA VAL A 21 -4.66 -11.19 -3.51
C VAL A 21 -4.23 -10.16 -2.46
N ARG A 22 -5.10 -9.21 -2.14
CA ARG A 22 -4.84 -8.22 -1.09
C ARG A 22 -4.72 -8.85 0.29
N PHE A 23 -5.58 -9.84 0.59
CA PHE A 23 -5.49 -10.60 1.83
C PHE A 23 -4.16 -11.34 1.95
N ALA A 24 -3.72 -12.03 0.90
CA ALA A 24 -2.43 -12.71 0.89
C ALA A 24 -1.26 -11.74 1.14
N ALA A 25 -1.27 -10.58 0.47
CA ALA A 25 -0.26 -9.54 0.71
C ALA A 25 -0.26 -9.05 2.17
N MET A 26 -1.44 -8.93 2.81
CA MET A 26 -1.52 -8.57 4.24
C MET A 26 -0.95 -9.64 5.16
N VAL A 27 -1.17 -10.92 4.87
CA VAL A 27 -0.57 -12.02 5.66
C VAL A 27 0.96 -11.94 5.60
N PHE A 28 1.54 -11.79 4.39
CA PHE A 28 2.98 -11.60 4.23
C PHE A 28 3.49 -10.35 4.96
N MET A 29 2.73 -9.27 4.93
CA MET A 29 3.08 -8.01 5.59
C MET A 29 3.12 -8.16 7.12
N VAL A 30 2.07 -8.70 7.72
CA VAL A 30 1.97 -8.89 9.18
C VAL A 30 3.09 -9.83 9.66
N GLN A 31 3.29 -10.94 8.96
CA GLN A 31 4.34 -11.90 9.27
C GLN A 31 5.73 -11.27 9.13
N GLY A 32 5.96 -10.54 8.03
CA GLY A 32 7.25 -9.90 7.77
C GLY A 32 7.63 -8.87 8.83
N HIS A 33 6.70 -7.95 9.16
CA HIS A 33 6.94 -6.94 10.19
C HIS A 33 7.15 -7.55 11.57
N THR A 34 6.39 -8.60 11.93
CA THR A 34 6.50 -9.25 13.22
C THR A 34 7.85 -9.92 13.41
N LEU A 35 8.30 -10.71 12.43
CA LEU A 35 9.59 -11.39 12.52
C LEU A 35 10.76 -10.40 12.52
N ASP A 36 10.75 -9.39 11.64
CA ASP A 36 11.80 -8.37 11.60
C ASP A 36 11.95 -7.59 12.91
N ALA A 37 10.81 -7.26 13.52
CA ALA A 37 10.81 -6.44 14.73
C ALA A 37 11.23 -7.24 15.97
N LEU A 38 10.93 -8.53 16.03
CA LEU A 38 10.99 -9.29 17.28
C LEU A 38 12.06 -10.38 17.33
N VAL A 39 12.35 -11.03 16.19
CA VAL A 39 13.30 -12.15 16.17
C VAL A 39 14.74 -11.64 16.15
N ARG A 40 15.62 -12.32 16.88
CA ARG A 40 17.06 -12.01 16.93
C ARG A 40 17.68 -12.13 15.54
N ALA A 41 18.61 -11.23 15.23
CA ALA A 41 19.26 -11.16 13.92
C ALA A 41 20.08 -12.44 13.60
N ASP A 42 20.65 -13.09 14.62
CA ASP A 42 21.41 -14.33 14.47
C ASP A 42 20.55 -15.53 14.01
N GLN A 43 19.22 -15.45 14.18
CA GLN A 43 18.27 -16.50 13.75
C GLN A 43 17.57 -16.17 12.42
N LEU A 44 17.72 -14.94 11.90
CA LEU A 44 17.14 -14.48 10.65
C LEU A 44 18.24 -13.97 9.71
N ASP A 45 19.24 -14.80 9.41
CA ASP A 45 20.27 -14.44 8.44
C ASP A 45 19.69 -14.36 7.03
N VAL A 46 19.31 -13.15 6.63
CA VAL A 46 18.71 -12.86 5.31
C VAL A 46 19.67 -13.05 4.13
N THR A 47 20.94 -13.37 4.38
CA THR A 47 21.93 -13.71 3.35
C THR A 47 21.93 -15.21 3.04
N ALA A 48 21.44 -16.05 3.97
CA ALA A 48 21.41 -17.50 3.85
C ALA A 48 20.00 -18.05 3.57
N PHE A 49 19.92 -19.22 2.89
CA PHE A 49 18.67 -19.96 2.72
C PHE A 49 18.23 -20.56 4.08
N PRO A 50 16.92 -20.53 4.43
CA PRO A 50 15.79 -20.08 3.61
C PRO A 50 15.44 -18.59 3.77
N TRP A 51 16.14 -17.83 4.61
CA TRP A 51 15.77 -16.48 4.99
C TRP A 51 15.96 -15.44 3.89
N ASN A 52 16.92 -15.66 2.97
CA ASN A 52 17.08 -14.84 1.77
C ASN A 52 15.84 -14.90 0.86
N LEU A 53 15.27 -16.11 0.65
CA LEU A 53 14.03 -16.26 -0.11
C LEU A 53 12.85 -15.62 0.60
N TRP A 54 12.73 -15.85 1.91
CA TRP A 54 11.69 -15.18 2.71
C TRP A 54 11.78 -13.65 2.64
N HIS A 55 12.99 -13.10 2.77
CA HIS A 55 13.23 -11.66 2.66
C HIS A 55 12.85 -11.11 1.29
N ALA A 56 13.16 -11.81 0.22
CA ALA A 56 12.77 -11.46 -1.14
C ALA A 56 11.24 -11.46 -1.29
N LEU A 57 10.55 -12.53 -0.83
CA LEU A 57 9.09 -12.68 -0.94
C LEU A 57 8.35 -11.60 -0.13
N ARG A 58 8.75 -11.33 1.11
CA ARG A 58 8.12 -10.27 1.91
C ARG A 58 8.31 -8.88 1.28
N GLY A 59 9.43 -8.67 0.58
CA GLY A 59 9.70 -7.43 -0.15
C GLY A 59 8.73 -7.16 -1.31
N LEU A 60 7.95 -8.18 -1.74
CA LEU A 60 6.92 -8.03 -2.79
C LEU A 60 5.60 -7.46 -2.28
N THR A 61 5.38 -7.42 -0.97
CA THR A 61 4.10 -6.94 -0.40
C THR A 61 3.77 -5.52 -0.79
N ALA A 62 4.74 -4.61 -0.74
CA ALA A 62 4.53 -3.22 -1.09
C ALA A 62 4.22 -3.01 -2.59
N PRO A 63 4.98 -3.56 -3.56
CA PRO A 63 4.58 -3.56 -4.96
C PRO A 63 3.17 -4.11 -5.20
N MET A 64 2.80 -5.24 -4.58
CA MET A 64 1.46 -5.82 -4.70
C MET A 64 0.37 -4.85 -4.20
N PHE A 65 0.55 -4.24 -3.02
CA PHE A 65 -0.40 -3.26 -2.48
C PHE A 65 -0.53 -2.03 -3.37
N LEU A 66 0.57 -1.51 -3.89
CA LEU A 66 0.57 -0.34 -4.76
C LEU A 66 -0.13 -0.64 -6.09
N LEU A 67 0.18 -1.76 -6.74
CA LEU A 67 -0.49 -2.23 -7.96
C LEU A 67 -2.01 -2.39 -7.74
N LEU A 68 -2.41 -3.06 -6.66
CA LEU A 68 -3.82 -3.25 -6.33
C LEU A 68 -4.53 -1.94 -5.96
N SER A 69 -3.85 -1.00 -5.31
CA SER A 69 -4.40 0.32 -4.99
C SER A 69 -4.71 1.10 -6.26
N GLY A 70 -3.80 1.10 -7.23
CA GLY A 70 -4.00 1.71 -8.55
C GLY A 70 -5.14 1.05 -9.33
N ALA A 71 -5.15 -0.30 -9.38
CA ALA A 71 -6.15 -1.07 -10.10
C ALA A 71 -7.57 -0.80 -9.57
N VAL A 72 -7.76 -0.94 -8.27
CA VAL A 72 -9.07 -0.70 -7.64
C VAL A 72 -9.45 0.78 -7.73
N GLY A 73 -8.49 1.70 -7.55
CA GLY A 73 -8.72 3.14 -7.72
C GLY A 73 -9.26 3.51 -9.11
N CYS A 74 -8.84 2.79 -10.17
CA CYS A 74 -9.35 2.92 -11.53
C CYS A 74 -10.74 2.28 -11.69
N LEU A 75 -10.94 1.07 -11.17
CA LEU A 75 -12.21 0.34 -11.25
C LEU A 75 -13.37 1.10 -10.60
N VAL A 76 -13.13 1.78 -9.48
CA VAL A 76 -14.16 2.54 -8.77
C VAL A 76 -14.36 3.96 -9.32
N LEU A 77 -13.52 4.40 -10.24
CA LEU A 77 -13.66 5.71 -10.87
C LEU A 77 -14.91 5.72 -11.75
N GLY A 78 -15.90 6.53 -11.40
CA GLY A 78 -17.15 6.68 -12.16
C GLY A 78 -17.22 8.08 -12.78
N ARG A 79 -17.51 8.14 -14.08
CA ARG A 79 -17.71 9.38 -14.83
C ARG A 79 -19.19 9.62 -15.11
N GLY A 80 -19.57 10.89 -15.28
CA GLY A 80 -20.89 11.28 -15.79
C GLY A 80 -20.98 11.07 -17.31
N ALA A 81 -22.16 11.39 -17.87
CA ALA A 81 -22.41 11.32 -19.31
C ALA A 81 -21.52 12.28 -20.13
N ASP A 82 -21.08 13.39 -19.50
CA ASP A 82 -20.14 14.37 -20.05
C ASP A 82 -18.66 13.90 -20.04
N GLY A 83 -18.41 12.67 -19.59
CA GLY A 83 -17.06 12.10 -19.42
C GLY A 83 -16.30 12.65 -18.22
N ARG A 84 -16.85 13.58 -17.45
CA ARG A 84 -16.19 14.15 -16.27
C ARG A 84 -16.46 13.33 -15.01
N VAL A 85 -15.51 13.34 -14.09
CA VAL A 85 -15.75 12.84 -12.74
C VAL A 85 -16.46 13.92 -11.93
N PRO A 86 -17.62 13.64 -11.30
CA PRO A 86 -18.34 14.63 -10.51
C PRO A 86 -17.47 15.21 -9.38
N ALA A 87 -17.56 16.53 -9.17
CA ALA A 87 -16.76 17.25 -8.18
C ALA A 87 -16.85 16.62 -6.76
N ARG A 88 -18.04 16.19 -6.33
CA ARG A 88 -18.23 15.50 -5.05
C ARG A 88 -17.36 14.23 -4.93
N ARG A 89 -17.19 13.47 -6.02
CA ARG A 89 -16.31 12.29 -6.03
C ARG A 89 -14.83 12.67 -6.00
N LEU A 90 -14.45 13.73 -6.71
CA LEU A 90 -13.08 14.25 -6.67
C LEU A 90 -12.70 14.71 -5.26
N LEU A 91 -13.56 15.51 -4.62
CA LEU A 91 -13.36 15.98 -3.24
C LEU A 91 -13.28 14.82 -2.25
N HIS A 92 -14.15 13.80 -2.42
CA HIS A 92 -14.10 12.60 -1.57
C HIS A 92 -12.77 11.85 -1.74
N ARG A 93 -12.28 11.69 -2.98
CA ARG A 93 -10.98 11.05 -3.27
C ARG A 93 -9.81 11.85 -2.72
N ALA A 94 -9.82 13.16 -2.90
CA ALA A 94 -8.80 14.06 -2.33
C ALA A 94 -8.81 13.97 -0.80
N GLY A 95 -9.98 14.00 -0.17
CA GLY A 95 -10.12 13.81 1.28
C GLY A 95 -9.57 12.45 1.77
N TRP A 96 -9.70 11.38 0.98
CA TRP A 96 -9.03 10.09 1.29
C TRP A 96 -7.52 10.17 1.15
N GLY A 97 -6.99 10.86 0.12
CA GLY A 97 -5.55 11.08 -0.03
C GLY A 97 -4.95 11.81 1.19
N LEU A 98 -5.62 12.89 1.62
CA LEU A 98 -5.21 13.65 2.81
C LEU A 98 -5.30 12.82 4.09
N LYS A 99 -6.35 11.99 4.24
CA LYS A 99 -6.47 11.08 5.39
C LYS A 99 -5.35 10.04 5.44
N LEU A 100 -4.95 9.49 4.29
CA LEU A 100 -3.82 8.55 4.23
C LEU A 100 -2.50 9.23 4.62
N LEU A 101 -2.25 10.45 4.14
CA LEU A 101 -1.09 11.24 4.55
C LEU A 101 -1.09 11.49 6.06
N ALA A 102 -2.20 12.01 6.59
CA ALA A 102 -2.34 12.28 8.02
C ALA A 102 -2.17 11.02 8.87
N LEU A 103 -2.78 9.90 8.47
CA LEU A 103 -2.68 8.63 9.16
C LEU A 103 -1.25 8.07 9.10
N GLY A 104 -0.57 8.21 7.95
CA GLY A 104 0.82 7.78 7.80
C GLY A 104 1.75 8.51 8.77
N TYR A 105 1.59 9.83 8.91
CA TYR A 105 2.36 10.60 9.89
C TYR A 105 1.92 10.36 11.34
N LEU A 106 0.63 10.12 11.58
CA LEU A 106 0.15 9.78 12.93
C LEU A 106 0.76 8.47 13.44
N LEU A 107 0.93 7.47 12.60
CA LEU A 107 1.51 6.17 12.98
C LEU A 107 2.99 6.24 13.37
N VAL A 108 3.69 7.27 12.95
CA VAL A 108 5.10 7.53 13.29
C VAL A 108 5.26 8.80 14.11
N PHE A 109 4.19 9.25 14.78
CA PHE A 109 4.17 10.48 15.55
C PHE A 109 5.20 10.40 16.69
N PRO A 110 6.17 11.36 16.78
CA PRO A 110 7.36 11.18 17.58
C PRO A 110 7.29 11.80 18.98
N ALA A 111 6.14 12.34 19.37
CA ALA A 111 6.00 13.12 20.60
C ALA A 111 4.76 12.71 21.38
N ASN A 112 4.72 13.02 22.67
CA ASN A 112 3.53 12.77 23.49
C ASN A 112 2.42 13.79 23.21
N ARG A 113 2.77 15.02 22.84
CA ARG A 113 1.81 16.12 22.55
C ARG A 113 2.23 16.89 21.32
N LEU A 114 1.30 17.54 20.65
CA LEU A 114 1.59 18.43 19.52
C LEU A 114 2.54 19.57 19.93
N ALA A 115 2.39 20.09 21.16
CA ALA A 115 3.26 21.16 21.67
C ALA A 115 4.72 20.73 21.80
N ASP A 116 5.00 19.44 21.99
CA ASP A 116 6.35 18.91 22.17
C ASP A 116 7.13 18.86 20.85
N LEU A 117 6.44 18.92 19.70
CA LEU A 117 7.08 18.94 18.37
C LEU A 117 8.13 20.04 18.24
N ARG A 118 7.93 21.19 18.88
CA ARG A 118 8.88 22.32 18.86
C ARG A 118 10.22 22.03 19.53
N TRP A 119 10.28 20.99 20.36
CA TRP A 119 11.48 20.63 21.13
C TRP A 119 12.20 19.40 20.54
N LEU A 120 11.72 18.85 19.44
CA LEU A 120 12.33 17.69 18.82
C LEU A 120 13.69 18.05 18.21
N SER A 121 14.66 17.14 18.37
CA SER A 121 15.94 17.25 17.68
C SER A 121 15.78 17.11 16.16
N PRO A 122 16.72 17.63 15.36
CA PRO A 122 16.69 17.46 13.90
C PRO A 122 16.61 15.99 13.45
N ASP A 123 17.23 15.07 14.16
CA ASP A 123 17.22 13.65 13.82
C ASP A 123 15.85 13.01 14.04
N VAL A 124 15.15 13.40 15.10
CA VAL A 124 13.77 12.95 15.35
C VAL A 124 12.83 13.52 14.28
N TRP A 125 13.02 14.78 13.87
CA TRP A 125 12.27 15.37 12.76
C TRP A 125 12.53 14.64 11.44
N ARG A 126 13.77 14.27 11.13
CA ARG A 126 14.09 13.45 9.95
C ARG A 126 13.37 12.10 10.00
N GLY A 127 13.40 11.42 11.14
CA GLY A 127 12.68 10.16 11.33
C GLY A 127 11.16 10.31 11.13
N PHE A 128 10.57 11.38 11.64
CA PHE A 128 9.13 11.66 11.48
C PHE A 128 8.74 11.97 10.03
N LEU A 129 9.58 12.69 9.30
CA LEU A 129 9.31 13.09 7.92
C LEU A 129 9.59 12.00 6.88
N GLN A 130 10.13 10.85 7.29
CA GLN A 130 10.32 9.70 6.40
C GLN A 130 9.01 9.26 5.75
N VAL A 131 9.11 8.89 4.48
CA VAL A 131 7.95 8.49 3.69
C VAL A 131 7.73 6.99 3.78
N GLY A 132 6.64 6.61 4.42
CA GLY A 132 6.09 5.26 4.42
C GLY A 132 5.06 5.04 3.31
N ILE A 133 4.51 3.84 3.26
CA ILE A 133 3.59 3.44 2.18
C ILE A 133 2.26 4.22 2.20
N LEU A 134 1.77 4.66 3.36
CA LEU A 134 0.54 5.45 3.45
C LEU A 134 0.76 6.86 2.93
N GLN A 135 1.90 7.48 3.24
CA GLN A 135 2.25 8.82 2.72
C GLN A 135 2.36 8.77 1.20
N LEU A 136 3.05 7.77 0.64
CA LEU A 136 3.16 7.59 -0.81
C LEU A 136 1.78 7.37 -1.46
N ASN A 137 0.96 6.46 -0.91
CA ASN A 137 -0.40 6.22 -1.42
C ASN A 137 -1.27 7.48 -1.35
N GLY A 138 -1.18 8.25 -0.26
CA GLY A 138 -1.90 9.51 -0.08
C GLY A 138 -1.55 10.52 -1.17
N LEU A 139 -0.24 10.76 -1.38
CA LEU A 139 0.26 11.64 -2.43
C LEU A 139 -0.22 11.20 -3.82
N LEU A 140 -0.03 9.92 -4.15
CA LEU A 140 -0.42 9.40 -5.47
C LEU A 140 -1.93 9.41 -5.69
N LEU A 141 -2.75 9.22 -4.65
CA LEU A 141 -4.19 9.37 -4.74
C LEU A 141 -4.59 10.82 -5.05
N LEU A 142 -3.87 11.82 -4.51
CA LEU A 142 -4.06 13.24 -4.86
C LEU A 142 -3.68 13.50 -6.32
N VAL A 143 -2.52 13.00 -6.77
CA VAL A 143 -2.08 13.10 -8.17
C VAL A 143 -3.10 12.47 -9.11
N LEU A 144 -3.54 11.24 -8.82
CA LEU A 144 -4.55 10.54 -9.61
C LEU A 144 -5.92 11.24 -9.57
N THR A 145 -6.25 11.94 -8.49
CA THR A 145 -7.47 12.75 -8.42
C THR A 145 -7.36 13.96 -9.33
N GLY A 146 -6.21 14.62 -9.39
CA GLY A 146 -5.92 15.67 -10.35
C GLY A 146 -6.01 15.18 -11.80
N LEU A 147 -5.39 14.05 -12.13
CA LEU A 147 -5.49 13.44 -13.47
C LEU A 147 -6.94 13.09 -13.83
N ALA A 148 -7.73 12.60 -12.88
CA ALA A 148 -9.14 12.28 -13.10
C ALA A 148 -9.98 13.54 -13.38
N ALA A 149 -9.65 14.68 -12.77
CA ALA A 149 -10.28 15.96 -13.02
C ALA A 149 -9.94 16.52 -14.42
N LEU A 150 -8.70 16.33 -14.87
CA LEU A 150 -8.20 16.84 -16.14
C LEU A 150 -8.60 15.99 -17.35
N THR A 151 -8.94 14.71 -17.13
CA THR A 151 -9.25 13.77 -18.22
C THR A 151 -10.75 13.53 -18.37
N ARG A 152 -11.22 13.35 -19.61
CA ARG A 152 -12.63 13.08 -19.94
C ARG A 152 -12.93 11.62 -20.28
N SER A 153 -11.93 10.76 -20.32
CA SER A 153 -12.12 9.32 -20.56
C SER A 153 -11.24 8.48 -19.66
N ASP A 154 -11.66 7.25 -19.37
CA ASP A 154 -10.87 6.32 -18.56
C ASP A 154 -9.60 5.86 -19.30
N ARG A 155 -9.65 5.79 -20.65
CA ARG A 155 -8.45 5.49 -21.45
C ARG A 155 -7.41 6.59 -21.34
N ALA A 156 -7.80 7.86 -21.45
CA ALA A 156 -6.88 8.99 -21.29
C ALA A 156 -6.31 9.04 -19.86
N TYR A 157 -7.16 8.82 -18.84
CA TYR A 157 -6.72 8.73 -17.45
C TYR A 157 -5.67 7.64 -17.24
N ALA A 158 -5.90 6.44 -17.77
CA ALA A 158 -4.95 5.34 -17.66
C ALA A 158 -3.67 5.60 -18.46
N ALA A 159 -3.76 6.18 -19.67
CA ALA A 159 -2.61 6.53 -20.48
C ALA A 159 -1.69 7.55 -19.78
N TRP A 160 -2.26 8.61 -19.19
CA TRP A 160 -1.49 9.58 -18.41
C TRP A 160 -0.87 8.95 -17.14
N ALA A 161 -1.61 8.08 -16.44
CA ALA A 161 -1.07 7.37 -15.29
C ALA A 161 0.11 6.46 -15.68
N LEU A 162 -0.03 5.68 -16.76
CA LEU A 162 1.04 4.82 -17.29
C LEU A 162 2.25 5.64 -17.77
N GLY A 163 2.02 6.75 -18.49
CA GLY A 163 3.08 7.64 -18.93
C GLY A 163 3.85 8.23 -17.75
N LEU A 164 3.14 8.70 -16.71
CA LEU A 164 3.77 9.18 -15.48
C LEU A 164 4.52 8.05 -14.75
N GLY A 165 3.95 6.83 -14.69
CA GLY A 165 4.63 5.68 -14.12
C GLY A 165 5.94 5.35 -14.84
N ALA A 166 5.91 5.33 -16.18
CA ALA A 166 7.11 5.15 -17.00
C ALA A 166 8.14 6.27 -16.75
N ALA A 167 7.69 7.53 -16.68
CA ALA A 167 8.55 8.67 -16.39
C ALA A 167 9.23 8.54 -15.01
N LEU A 168 8.51 8.09 -13.97
CA LEU A 168 9.10 7.84 -12.65
C LEU A 168 10.18 6.76 -12.70
N VAL A 169 9.93 5.66 -13.40
CA VAL A 169 10.92 4.58 -13.56
C VAL A 169 12.17 5.09 -14.29
N LEU A 170 11.98 5.75 -15.42
CA LEU A 170 13.09 6.27 -16.24
C LEU A 170 13.88 7.38 -15.54
N ALA A 171 13.21 8.21 -14.73
CA ALA A 171 13.87 9.27 -13.97
C ALA A 171 14.62 8.77 -12.72
N THR A 172 14.30 7.56 -12.21
CA THR A 172 14.90 7.01 -10.98
C THR A 172 16.44 7.10 -10.96
N PRO A 173 17.19 6.64 -11.98
CA PRO A 173 18.65 6.68 -11.94
C PRO A 173 19.24 8.11 -11.97
N PHE A 174 18.47 9.09 -12.45
CA PHE A 174 18.88 10.50 -12.45
C PHE A 174 18.61 11.14 -11.10
N VAL A 175 17.43 10.92 -10.53
CA VAL A 175 17.06 11.44 -9.21
C VAL A 175 17.93 10.85 -8.11
N ALA A 176 18.31 9.57 -8.21
CA ALA A 176 19.23 8.92 -7.27
C ALA A 176 20.62 9.56 -7.18
N ARG A 177 21.04 10.35 -8.20
CA ARG A 177 22.31 11.09 -8.22
C ARG A 177 22.23 12.50 -7.65
N VAL A 178 21.02 12.99 -7.39
CA VAL A 178 20.78 14.35 -6.88
C VAL A 178 20.71 14.30 -5.36
N ASP A 179 21.48 15.14 -4.69
CA ASP A 179 21.29 15.39 -3.27
C ASP A 179 20.06 16.28 -3.07
N CYS A 180 18.90 15.62 -2.97
CA CYS A 180 17.62 16.30 -2.81
C CYS A 180 17.56 17.07 -1.48
N PHE A 181 18.28 16.62 -0.45
CA PHE A 181 18.25 17.24 0.87
C PHE A 181 19.10 18.52 0.93
N ALA A 182 20.08 18.67 0.05
CA ALA A 182 20.80 19.94 -0.10
C ALA A 182 19.97 21.03 -0.81
N CYS A 183 18.97 20.65 -1.63
CA CYS A 183 18.25 21.57 -2.50
C CYS A 183 16.81 21.85 -2.08
N LEU A 184 16.20 20.96 -1.24
CA LEU A 184 14.78 20.98 -0.92
C LEU A 184 14.56 20.88 0.60
N PRO A 185 13.43 21.41 1.10
CA PRO A 185 13.01 21.15 2.48
C PRO A 185 12.88 19.65 2.75
N GLU A 186 13.28 19.21 3.95
CA GLU A 186 13.31 17.80 4.39
C GLU A 186 12.04 17.02 4.00
N ALA A 187 10.86 17.60 4.28
CA ALA A 187 9.58 16.97 3.99
C ALA A 187 9.35 16.67 2.50
N LEU A 188 9.92 17.46 1.58
CA LEU A 188 9.81 17.25 0.14
C LEU A 188 10.91 16.31 -0.36
N ALA A 189 12.15 16.50 0.11
CA ALA A 189 13.27 15.65 -0.23
C ALA A 189 13.03 14.18 0.15
N ALA A 190 12.38 13.93 1.30
CA ALA A 190 12.01 12.60 1.77
C ALA A 190 11.07 11.84 0.81
N PHE A 191 10.23 12.53 0.03
CA PHE A 191 9.42 11.88 -1.02
C PHE A 191 10.26 11.50 -2.26
N LEU A 192 11.41 12.10 -2.48
CA LEU A 192 12.22 11.91 -3.68
C LEU A 192 13.38 10.94 -3.45
N SER A 193 13.98 10.98 -2.26
CA SER A 193 15.19 10.24 -1.94
C SER A 193 15.06 9.40 -0.67
N PRO A 194 15.62 8.19 -0.62
CA PRO A 194 15.69 7.36 0.57
C PRO A 194 16.86 7.73 1.52
N ALA A 195 17.71 8.69 1.17
CA ALA A 195 18.97 8.96 1.88
C ALA A 195 18.80 9.22 3.39
N HIS A 196 17.67 9.82 3.81
CA HIS A 196 17.33 10.03 5.22
C HIS A 196 16.33 8.99 5.76
N GLY A 197 16.27 7.79 5.17
CA GLY A 197 15.54 6.65 5.71
C GLY A 197 14.11 6.45 5.20
N SER A 198 13.65 7.22 4.20
CA SER A 198 12.36 6.99 3.56
C SER A 198 12.30 5.58 2.96
N LEU A 199 11.30 4.80 3.40
CA LEU A 199 11.12 3.41 2.96
C LEU A 199 10.48 3.32 1.57
N PHE A 200 9.64 4.32 1.23
CA PHE A 200 8.86 4.34 -0.02
C PHE A 200 8.92 5.70 -0.69
N PRO A 201 10.11 6.15 -1.15
CA PRO A 201 10.20 7.36 -1.97
C PRO A 201 9.42 7.17 -3.27
N LEU A 202 9.03 8.29 -3.89
CA LEU A 202 8.24 8.31 -5.13
C LEU A 202 8.93 7.56 -6.26
N PHE A 203 10.26 7.67 -6.35
CA PHE A 203 11.12 7.00 -7.32
C PHE A 203 11.74 5.73 -6.72
N PRO A 204 11.50 4.54 -7.25
CA PRO A 204 10.54 4.16 -8.30
C PRO A 204 9.17 3.71 -7.77
N HIS A 205 8.93 3.71 -6.45
CA HIS A 205 7.79 3.01 -5.84
C HIS A 205 6.43 3.55 -6.33
N GLY A 206 6.34 4.83 -6.65
CA GLY A 206 5.13 5.43 -7.20
C GLY A 206 4.69 4.80 -8.52
N ALA A 207 5.64 4.31 -9.31
CA ALA A 207 5.34 3.67 -10.58
C ALA A 207 4.45 2.42 -10.43
N TYR A 208 4.62 1.62 -9.37
CA TYR A 208 3.78 0.43 -9.17
C TYR A 208 2.30 0.79 -9.05
N LEU A 209 1.96 1.84 -8.30
CA LEU A 209 0.57 2.28 -8.18
C LEU A 209 0.03 2.79 -9.52
N LEU A 210 0.81 3.55 -10.26
CA LEU A 210 0.43 4.10 -11.56
C LEU A 210 0.28 3.00 -12.61
N LEU A 211 1.14 1.98 -12.63
CA LEU A 211 0.99 0.77 -13.45
C LEU A 211 -0.27 0.00 -13.07
N GLY A 212 -0.60 -0.06 -11.79
CA GLY A 212 -1.86 -0.63 -11.31
C GLY A 212 -3.10 0.01 -11.93
N VAL A 213 -3.09 1.32 -12.23
CA VAL A 213 -4.18 1.98 -12.97
C VAL A 213 -4.41 1.34 -14.34
N GLY A 214 -3.32 0.96 -15.05
CA GLY A 214 -3.39 0.23 -16.31
C GLY A 214 -4.06 -1.14 -16.18
N ILE A 215 -3.72 -1.88 -15.11
CA ILE A 215 -4.38 -3.15 -14.77
C ILE A 215 -5.88 -2.89 -14.55
N GLY A 216 -6.25 -1.93 -13.72
CA GLY A 216 -7.66 -1.59 -13.47
C GLY A 216 -8.43 -1.23 -14.73
N GLN A 217 -7.80 -0.47 -15.64
CA GLN A 217 -8.39 -0.14 -16.95
C GLN A 217 -8.60 -1.36 -17.84
N ALA A 218 -7.66 -2.31 -17.83
CA ALA A 218 -7.78 -3.54 -18.58
C ALA A 218 -8.90 -4.47 -18.08
N LEU A 219 -9.24 -4.38 -16.78
CA LEU A 219 -10.31 -5.17 -16.17
C LEU A 219 -11.68 -4.51 -16.24
N LYS A 220 -11.75 -3.21 -16.48
CA LYS A 220 -12.98 -2.41 -16.38
C LYS A 220 -13.99 -2.80 -17.45
N GLY A 221 -15.25 -3.01 -17.04
CA GLY A 221 -16.35 -3.35 -17.93
C GLY A 221 -16.44 -4.83 -18.33
N ARG A 222 -15.59 -5.71 -17.78
CA ARG A 222 -15.58 -7.15 -18.01
C ARG A 222 -16.46 -7.87 -16.99
N SER A 223 -16.96 -9.05 -17.36
CA SER A 223 -17.52 -10.02 -16.42
C SER A 223 -16.45 -10.47 -15.41
N ARG A 224 -16.86 -11.20 -14.37
CA ARG A 224 -15.92 -11.69 -13.34
C ARG A 224 -14.86 -12.62 -13.92
N ASP A 225 -15.28 -13.56 -14.75
CA ASP A 225 -14.40 -14.59 -15.31
C ASP A 225 -13.46 -13.98 -16.36
N GLU A 226 -13.97 -13.17 -17.29
CA GLU A 226 -13.15 -12.42 -18.24
C GLU A 226 -12.13 -11.49 -17.55
N ALA A 227 -12.51 -10.89 -16.43
CA ALA A 227 -11.60 -10.05 -15.66
C ALA A 227 -10.51 -10.87 -14.97
N LEU A 228 -10.86 -12.07 -14.47
CA LEU A 228 -9.88 -12.98 -13.88
C LEU A 228 -8.89 -13.47 -14.96
N ASP A 229 -9.39 -13.96 -16.09
CA ASP A 229 -8.54 -14.44 -17.19
C ASP A 229 -7.59 -13.32 -17.66
N ARG A 230 -8.13 -12.11 -17.88
CA ARG A 230 -7.32 -10.96 -18.27
C ARG A 230 -6.30 -10.57 -17.23
N PHE A 231 -6.64 -10.67 -15.95
CA PHE A 231 -5.70 -10.42 -14.85
C PHE A 231 -4.58 -11.44 -14.83
N LEU A 232 -4.89 -12.72 -15.04
CA LEU A 232 -3.91 -13.80 -15.13
C LEU A 232 -2.96 -13.60 -16.30
N ASP A 233 -3.48 -13.26 -17.49
CA ASP A 233 -2.65 -12.92 -18.66
C ASP A 233 -1.65 -11.78 -18.32
N ILE A 234 -2.14 -10.71 -17.69
CA ILE A 234 -1.29 -9.58 -17.31
C ILE A 234 -0.24 -10.03 -16.30
N CYS A 235 -0.60 -10.86 -15.34
CA CYS A 235 0.33 -11.38 -14.34
C CYS A 235 1.41 -12.27 -14.95
N ASP A 236 1.03 -13.18 -15.84
CA ASP A 236 1.96 -14.14 -16.44
C ASP A 236 2.86 -13.47 -17.48
N PHE A 237 2.28 -12.86 -18.51
CA PHE A 237 3.05 -12.24 -19.60
C PHE A 237 3.74 -10.96 -19.12
N GLY A 238 3.08 -10.12 -18.35
CA GLY A 238 3.66 -8.91 -17.78
C GLY A 238 4.77 -9.23 -16.77
N GLY A 239 4.54 -10.27 -15.95
CA GLY A 239 5.53 -10.76 -15.00
C GLY A 239 6.78 -11.30 -15.70
N ALA A 240 6.61 -12.18 -16.70
CA ALA A 240 7.70 -12.72 -17.49
C ALA A 240 8.47 -11.63 -18.26
N ALA A 241 7.75 -10.69 -18.88
CA ALA A 241 8.36 -9.56 -19.60
C ALA A 241 9.16 -8.65 -18.65
N ALA A 242 8.65 -8.36 -17.46
CA ALA A 242 9.36 -7.57 -16.46
C ALA A 242 10.64 -8.27 -15.97
N LEU A 243 10.61 -9.59 -15.74
CA LEU A 243 11.80 -10.36 -15.39
C LEU A 243 12.81 -10.44 -16.54
N GLY A 244 12.35 -10.63 -17.78
CA GLY A 244 13.19 -10.59 -18.97
C GLY A 244 13.90 -9.23 -19.12
N LEU A 245 13.14 -8.13 -18.95
CA LEU A 245 13.71 -6.79 -18.99
C LEU A 245 14.68 -6.56 -17.82
N SER A 246 14.37 -7.02 -16.62
CA SER A 246 15.30 -6.98 -15.48
C SER A 246 16.63 -7.66 -15.81
N ALA A 247 16.57 -8.88 -16.38
CA ALA A 247 17.77 -9.64 -16.75
C ALA A 247 18.59 -8.95 -17.85
N LEU A 248 17.94 -8.30 -18.82
CA LEU A 248 18.60 -7.53 -19.88
C LEU A 248 19.29 -6.28 -19.28
N LEU A 249 18.59 -5.55 -18.42
CA LEU A 249 19.15 -4.36 -17.77
C LEU A 249 20.34 -4.71 -16.85
N ALA A 250 20.27 -5.84 -16.17
CA ALA A 250 21.37 -6.31 -15.32
C ALA A 250 22.65 -6.69 -16.12
N ARG A 251 22.52 -7.04 -17.41
CA ARG A 251 23.66 -7.35 -18.28
C ARG A 251 24.23 -6.14 -18.99
N GLY A 252 23.37 -5.17 -19.34
CA GLY A 252 23.74 -4.04 -20.21
C GLY A 252 24.11 -2.77 -19.47
N LEU A 253 23.71 -2.63 -18.21
CA LEU A 253 24.04 -1.47 -17.39
C LEU A 253 25.06 -1.91 -16.33
N PRO A 254 26.12 -1.10 -16.07
CA PRO A 254 26.93 -1.35 -14.90
C PRO A 254 26.00 -1.45 -13.70
N PRO A 255 26.23 -2.38 -12.78
CA PRO A 255 25.40 -2.49 -11.60
C PRO A 255 25.40 -1.12 -10.91
N ILE A 256 24.30 -0.40 -11.03
CA ILE A 256 24.03 0.70 -10.12
C ILE A 256 23.73 -0.02 -8.81
N HIS A 257 24.79 -0.52 -8.19
CA HIS A 257 24.80 -0.94 -6.80
C HIS A 257 24.73 0.34 -6.00
N ASP A 258 23.56 0.99 -6.07
CA ASP A 258 23.26 1.90 -5.00
C ASP A 258 22.88 1.03 -3.79
N ALA A 259 23.43 1.37 -2.65
CA ALA A 259 23.08 0.78 -1.36
C ALA A 259 21.57 0.88 -1.04
N THR A 260 20.79 1.54 -1.89
CA THR A 260 19.37 1.83 -1.74
C THR A 260 18.47 0.80 -2.47
N GLY A 261 19.03 -0.06 -3.33
CA GLY A 261 18.26 -1.07 -4.08
C GLY A 261 17.24 -0.49 -5.05
N LEU A 262 17.44 0.75 -5.53
CA LEU A 262 16.52 1.47 -6.41
C LEU A 262 16.86 1.32 -7.89
N GLY A 263 17.82 0.45 -8.25
CA GLY A 263 18.21 0.22 -9.64
C GLY A 263 17.04 -0.25 -10.52
N LEU A 264 17.10 0.09 -11.82
CA LEU A 264 16.04 -0.28 -12.79
C LEU A 264 15.83 -1.79 -12.85
N ALA A 265 16.92 -2.58 -12.89
CA ALA A 265 16.86 -4.03 -12.91
C ALA A 265 16.11 -4.57 -11.68
N PHE A 266 16.41 -4.04 -10.50
CA PHE A 266 15.73 -4.40 -9.25
C PHE A 266 14.24 -4.01 -9.26
N THR A 267 13.91 -2.84 -9.79
CA THR A 267 12.52 -2.39 -9.93
C THR A 267 11.71 -3.35 -10.80
N PHE A 268 12.25 -3.75 -11.96
CA PHE A 268 11.57 -4.68 -12.86
C PHE A 268 11.55 -6.11 -12.32
N SER A 269 12.57 -6.57 -11.58
CA SER A 269 12.53 -7.87 -10.94
C SER A 269 11.43 -7.94 -9.89
N ARG A 270 11.29 -6.92 -9.04
CA ARG A 270 10.20 -6.83 -8.05
C ARG A 270 8.83 -6.76 -8.72
N LEU A 271 8.69 -5.99 -9.81
CA LEU A 271 7.44 -5.95 -10.57
C LEU A 271 7.08 -7.33 -11.09
N GLY A 272 8.04 -8.02 -11.73
CA GLY A 272 7.83 -9.32 -12.31
C GLY A 272 7.44 -10.38 -11.29
N PHE A 273 8.19 -10.50 -10.20
CA PHE A 273 7.86 -11.44 -9.13
C PHE A 273 6.53 -11.08 -8.43
N ALA A 274 6.22 -9.80 -8.22
CA ALA A 274 4.95 -9.38 -7.64
C ALA A 274 3.77 -9.79 -8.54
N LEU A 275 3.85 -9.55 -9.85
CA LEU A 275 2.82 -9.95 -10.80
C LEU A 275 2.63 -11.47 -10.81
N LEU A 276 3.70 -12.26 -10.93
CA LEU A 276 3.61 -13.72 -10.91
C LEU A 276 2.99 -14.25 -9.61
N LEU A 277 3.39 -13.69 -8.46
CA LEU A 277 2.82 -14.07 -7.17
C LEU A 277 1.33 -13.68 -7.09
N MET A 278 0.95 -12.50 -7.59
CA MET A 278 -0.45 -12.08 -7.67
C MET A 278 -1.27 -13.02 -8.55
N GLY A 279 -0.74 -13.45 -9.70
CA GLY A 279 -1.36 -14.43 -10.60
C GLY A 279 -1.54 -15.80 -9.91
N LEU A 280 -0.50 -16.28 -9.23
CA LEU A 280 -0.55 -17.54 -8.48
C LEU A 280 -1.66 -17.54 -7.42
N VAL A 281 -1.76 -16.46 -6.64
CA VAL A 281 -2.80 -16.29 -5.62
C VAL A 281 -4.18 -16.15 -6.26
N ALA A 282 -4.31 -15.39 -7.35
CA ALA A 282 -5.58 -15.15 -8.04
C ALA A 282 -6.18 -16.45 -8.63
N ARG A 283 -5.36 -17.38 -9.15
CA ARG A 283 -5.81 -18.70 -9.61
C ARG A 283 -6.50 -19.52 -8.52
N ARG A 284 -6.10 -19.34 -7.28
CA ARG A 284 -6.67 -20.05 -6.12
C ARG A 284 -7.82 -19.26 -5.47
N ALA A 285 -8.05 -18.00 -5.90
CA ALA A 285 -9.05 -17.13 -5.31
C ALA A 285 -10.49 -17.72 -5.30
N PRO A 286 -10.99 -18.42 -6.34
CA PRO A 286 -12.34 -18.98 -6.30
C PRO A 286 -12.58 -19.90 -5.10
N ALA A 287 -11.57 -20.66 -4.66
CA ALA A 287 -11.68 -21.56 -3.51
C ALA A 287 -11.76 -20.84 -2.15
N PHE A 288 -11.22 -19.64 -2.03
CA PHE A 288 -11.05 -18.95 -0.74
C PHE A 288 -11.81 -17.62 -0.64
N ALA A 289 -12.37 -17.11 -1.75
CA ALA A 289 -12.97 -15.78 -1.81
C ALA A 289 -14.05 -15.55 -0.74
N GLY A 290 -14.92 -16.54 -0.50
CA GLY A 290 -15.98 -16.44 0.50
C GLY A 290 -15.44 -16.19 1.92
N ALA A 291 -14.34 -16.83 2.28
CA ALA A 291 -13.74 -16.74 3.61
C ALA A 291 -12.89 -15.47 3.79
N VAL A 292 -12.03 -15.13 2.82
CA VAL A 292 -10.96 -14.14 3.05
C VAL A 292 -11.18 -12.80 2.34
N ALA A 293 -11.98 -12.71 1.28
CA ALA A 293 -12.23 -11.46 0.59
C ALA A 293 -12.85 -10.36 1.49
N PRO A 294 -13.73 -10.68 2.47
CA PRO A 294 -14.20 -9.68 3.43
C PRO A 294 -13.07 -8.99 4.20
N LEU A 295 -12.03 -9.76 4.60
CA LEU A 295 -10.84 -9.23 5.27
C LEU A 295 -9.96 -8.44 4.30
N GLY A 296 -9.77 -8.94 3.06
CA GLY A 296 -9.02 -8.26 2.01
C GLY A 296 -9.49 -6.83 1.74
N ARG A 297 -10.79 -6.59 1.87
CA ARG A 297 -11.41 -5.25 1.73
C ARG A 297 -11.05 -4.28 2.85
N ARG A 298 -10.66 -4.79 3.99
CA ARG A 298 -10.34 -4.02 5.20
C ARG A 298 -8.82 -3.78 5.36
N SER A 299 -8.07 -3.80 4.25
CA SER A 299 -6.62 -3.74 4.25
C SER A 299 -6.03 -2.57 5.07
N LEU A 300 -6.64 -1.39 5.03
CA LEU A 300 -6.18 -0.26 5.84
C LEU A 300 -6.34 -0.52 7.34
N ALA A 301 -7.44 -1.15 7.77
CA ALA A 301 -7.66 -1.49 9.18
C ALA A 301 -6.65 -2.55 9.66
N VAL A 302 -6.37 -3.55 8.82
CA VAL A 302 -5.33 -4.56 9.11
C VAL A 302 -3.96 -3.90 9.17
N TYR A 303 -3.65 -3.00 8.21
CA TYR A 303 -2.39 -2.26 8.19
C TYR A 303 -2.17 -1.46 9.48
N VAL A 304 -3.15 -0.67 9.89
CA VAL A 304 -3.06 0.14 11.12
C VAL A 304 -3.02 -0.76 12.35
N GLY A 305 -3.92 -1.75 12.43
CA GLY A 305 -4.05 -2.61 13.60
C GLY A 305 -2.78 -3.37 13.94
N HIS A 306 -2.12 -4.01 12.95
CA HIS A 306 -0.90 -4.75 13.24
C HIS A 306 0.28 -3.84 13.61
N LEU A 307 0.39 -2.63 13.01
CA LEU A 307 1.44 -1.68 13.38
C LEU A 307 1.24 -1.16 14.81
N LEU A 308 -0.01 -0.86 15.21
CA LEU A 308 -0.32 -0.46 16.57
C LEU A 308 0.00 -1.56 17.60
N LEU A 309 -0.33 -2.82 17.28
CA LEU A 309 0.02 -3.94 18.15
C LEU A 309 1.54 -4.14 18.25
N LEU A 310 2.24 -3.96 17.14
CA LEU A 310 3.66 -4.22 17.06
C LEU A 310 4.52 -3.06 17.58
N TYR A 311 4.33 -1.86 17.05
CA TYR A 311 5.18 -0.71 17.33
C TYR A 311 4.54 0.29 18.31
N GLY A 312 3.21 0.26 18.45
CA GLY A 312 2.48 1.18 19.31
C GLY A 312 2.41 2.61 18.77
N LEU A 313 2.14 3.50 19.68
CA LEU A 313 2.18 4.97 19.55
C LEU A 313 2.84 5.51 20.85
N PRO A 314 3.17 6.79 20.96
CA PRO A 314 3.68 7.34 22.21
C PRO A 314 2.82 7.01 23.45
N TRP A 315 1.50 6.91 23.26
CA TRP A 315 0.51 6.60 24.31
C TRP A 315 0.15 5.11 24.44
N ILE A 316 0.52 4.28 23.49
CA ILE A 316 0.13 2.85 23.40
C ILE A 316 1.39 2.04 23.17
N HIS A 317 1.79 1.25 24.18
CA HIS A 317 2.97 0.40 24.05
C HIS A 317 2.72 -0.78 23.12
N GLY A 318 3.58 -0.92 22.11
CA GLY A 318 3.59 -2.08 21.21
C GLY A 318 4.56 -3.16 21.70
N VAL A 319 4.37 -4.38 21.21
CA VAL A 319 5.20 -5.54 21.59
C VAL A 319 6.70 -5.29 21.30
N ALA A 320 7.02 -4.64 20.20
CA ALA A 320 8.39 -4.36 19.80
C ALA A 320 9.12 -3.38 20.75
N GLN A 321 8.41 -2.54 21.47
CA GLN A 321 9.05 -1.66 22.46
C GLN A 321 9.67 -2.44 23.63
N ALA A 322 9.07 -3.58 24.01
CA ALA A 322 9.56 -4.43 25.10
C ALA A 322 10.44 -5.58 24.60
N ARG A 323 10.24 -6.07 23.38
CA ARG A 323 10.83 -7.31 22.88
C ARG A 323 11.56 -7.15 21.53
N TYR A 324 12.07 -5.96 21.24
CA TYR A 324 12.78 -5.70 19.98
C TYR A 324 13.98 -6.62 19.81
N ARG A 325 13.96 -7.42 18.73
CA ARG A 325 15.01 -8.37 18.33
C ARG A 325 15.53 -9.26 19.47
N SER A 326 14.65 -9.65 20.40
CA SER A 326 15.01 -10.45 21.56
C SER A 326 14.43 -11.86 21.57
N MET A 327 13.47 -12.14 20.67
CA MET A 327 12.77 -13.42 20.61
C MET A 327 13.56 -14.48 19.82
N SER A 328 13.38 -15.73 20.18
CA SER A 328 13.75 -16.86 19.34
C SER A 328 12.82 -16.95 18.12
N LEU A 329 13.21 -17.75 17.13
CA LEU A 329 12.40 -17.97 15.93
C LEU A 329 11.03 -18.59 16.26
N ALA A 330 10.98 -19.53 17.19
CA ALA A 330 9.74 -20.18 17.63
C ALA A 330 8.80 -19.17 18.31
N GLU A 331 9.31 -18.32 19.23
CA GLU A 331 8.54 -17.23 19.84
C GLU A 331 8.07 -16.23 18.80
N GLY A 332 8.92 -15.93 17.79
CA GLY A 332 8.57 -15.06 16.67
C GLY A 332 7.36 -15.59 15.89
N PHE A 333 7.35 -16.86 15.49
CA PHE A 333 6.21 -17.46 14.79
C PHE A 333 4.95 -17.55 15.67
N ALA A 334 5.08 -17.87 16.95
CA ALA A 334 3.96 -17.82 17.88
C ALA A 334 3.37 -16.40 17.97
N THR A 335 4.24 -15.38 18.00
CA THR A 335 3.81 -13.97 18.01
C THR A 335 3.20 -13.56 16.68
N VAL A 336 3.67 -14.06 15.53
CA VAL A 336 3.02 -13.87 14.23
C VAL A 336 1.58 -14.37 14.27
N ALA A 337 1.35 -15.58 14.81
CA ALA A 337 0.01 -16.13 14.95
C ALA A 337 -0.87 -15.27 15.89
N LEU A 338 -0.30 -14.79 17.00
CA LEU A 338 -1.00 -13.93 17.95
C LEU A 338 -1.34 -12.56 17.33
N VAL A 339 -0.37 -11.84 16.78
CA VAL A 339 -0.57 -10.51 16.16
C VAL A 339 -1.51 -10.62 14.96
N GLY A 340 -1.33 -11.65 14.13
CA GLY A 340 -2.22 -11.93 13.00
C GLY A 340 -3.64 -12.23 13.47
N GLY A 341 -3.80 -13.16 14.43
CA GLY A 341 -5.09 -13.52 15.00
C GLY A 341 -5.83 -12.32 15.61
N LEU A 342 -5.15 -11.51 16.43
CA LEU A 342 -5.73 -10.31 17.03
C LEU A 342 -6.09 -9.25 15.97
N THR A 343 -5.23 -9.07 14.97
CA THR A 343 -5.47 -8.08 13.90
C THR A 343 -6.66 -8.49 13.02
N PHE A 344 -6.63 -9.68 12.45
CA PHE A 344 -7.69 -10.16 11.56
C PHE A 344 -9.01 -10.40 12.32
N GLY A 345 -8.93 -10.98 13.53
CA GLY A 345 -10.07 -11.17 14.42
C GLY A 345 -10.70 -9.85 14.84
N GLY A 346 -9.89 -8.88 15.28
CA GLY A 346 -10.35 -7.54 15.63
C GLY A 346 -11.04 -6.82 14.47
N VAL A 347 -10.48 -6.92 13.25
CA VAL A 347 -11.09 -6.37 12.03
C VAL A 347 -12.42 -7.08 11.72
N ALA A 348 -12.52 -8.40 11.88
CA ALA A 348 -13.77 -9.14 11.68
C ALA A 348 -14.85 -8.74 12.70
N VAL A 349 -14.49 -8.60 13.97
CA VAL A 349 -15.39 -8.13 15.03
C VAL A 349 -15.84 -6.70 14.74
N MET A 350 -14.94 -5.81 14.36
CA MET A 350 -15.27 -4.44 13.99
C MET A 350 -16.26 -4.39 12.81
N ASP A 351 -16.06 -5.24 11.78
CA ASP A 351 -16.99 -5.35 10.65
C ASP A 351 -18.38 -5.84 11.09
N LEU A 352 -18.43 -6.78 12.03
CA LEU A 352 -19.68 -7.27 12.62
C LEU A 352 -20.42 -6.15 13.39
N ILE A 353 -19.70 -5.40 14.24
CA ILE A 353 -20.25 -4.25 14.97
C ILE A 353 -20.80 -3.20 14.00
N GLN A 354 -20.03 -2.88 12.94
CA GLN A 354 -20.46 -1.90 11.95
C GLN A 354 -21.76 -2.30 11.23
N ARG A 355 -22.00 -3.60 11.05
CA ARG A 355 -23.18 -4.11 10.36
C ARG A 355 -24.41 -4.24 11.28
N ARG A 356 -24.20 -4.62 12.56
CA ARG A 356 -25.29 -4.98 13.48
C ARG A 356 -25.59 -3.93 14.53
N ALA A 357 -24.66 -3.04 14.85
CA ALA A 357 -24.76 -2.10 15.94
C ALA A 357 -24.29 -0.69 15.51
N ALA A 358 -25.04 -0.05 14.60
CA ALA A 358 -24.72 1.29 14.11
C ALA A 358 -24.47 2.34 15.22
N PRO A 359 -25.29 2.41 16.31
CA PRO A 359 -25.05 3.36 17.39
C PRO A 359 -23.75 3.08 18.14
N LEU A 360 -23.41 1.80 18.38
CA LEU A 360 -22.16 1.41 19.03
C LEU A 360 -20.95 1.79 18.14
N ASN A 361 -21.05 1.60 16.81
CA ASN A 361 -20.02 2.02 15.88
C ASN A 361 -19.83 3.55 15.88
N ALA A 362 -20.89 4.34 15.95
CA ALA A 362 -20.80 5.80 16.08
C ALA A 362 -20.13 6.21 17.40
N LEU A 363 -20.51 5.59 18.50
CA LEU A 363 -19.89 5.83 19.81
C LEU A 363 -18.38 5.49 19.79
N LEU A 364 -17.99 4.32 19.27
CA LEU A 364 -16.58 3.92 19.16
C LEU A 364 -15.76 4.89 18.32
N ARG A 365 -16.30 5.40 17.21
CA ARG A 365 -15.62 6.39 16.38
C ARG A 365 -15.44 7.72 17.10
N LEU A 366 -16.47 8.20 17.77
CA LEU A 366 -16.43 9.45 18.52
C LEU A 366 -15.49 9.37 19.72
N SER A 367 -15.54 8.27 20.49
CA SER A 367 -14.65 8.07 21.62
C SER A 367 -13.18 7.94 21.17
N THR A 368 -12.90 7.20 20.08
CA THR A 368 -11.54 7.11 19.53
C THR A 368 -11.03 8.48 19.05
N ALA A 369 -11.87 9.25 18.36
CA ALA A 369 -11.50 10.60 17.91
C ALA A 369 -11.27 11.54 19.09
N ALA A 370 -12.11 11.48 20.12
CA ALA A 370 -11.97 12.28 21.33
C ALA A 370 -10.69 11.92 22.13
N LEU A 371 -10.42 10.63 22.29
CA LEU A 371 -9.20 10.14 22.95
C LEU A 371 -7.93 10.56 22.21
N LEU A 372 -7.92 10.44 20.87
CA LEU A 372 -6.78 10.89 20.05
C LEU A 372 -6.60 12.41 20.14
N ALA A 373 -7.68 13.18 20.07
CA ALA A 373 -7.61 14.63 20.19
C ALA A 373 -7.11 15.03 21.59
N TRP A 374 -7.60 14.36 22.63
CA TRP A 374 -7.13 14.59 24.00
C TRP A 374 -5.66 14.24 24.15
N ALA A 375 -5.23 13.07 23.72
CA ALA A 375 -3.84 12.63 23.82
C ALA A 375 -2.85 13.52 23.01
N LEU A 376 -3.30 14.14 21.91
CA LEU A 376 -2.48 15.05 21.12
C LEU A 376 -2.33 16.44 21.77
N VAL A 377 -3.28 16.84 22.63
CA VAL A 377 -3.31 18.18 23.24
C VAL A 377 -2.78 18.15 24.66
N PHE A 378 -3.17 17.15 25.47
CA PHE A 378 -2.85 17.03 26.91
C PHE A 378 -1.84 15.92 27.18
#